data_0783cf432476de06adc2b821349aaf3f
#
_entry.id   0783cf432476de06adc2b821349aaf3f
#
_cell.length_a   1.000
_cell.length_b   1.000
_cell.length_c   1.000
_cell.angle_alpha   90.00
_cell.angle_beta   90.00
_cell.angle_gamma   90.00
#
_symmetry.space_group_name_H-M   'P 1'
#
loop_
_entity.id
_entity.type
_entity.pdbx_description
1 polymer ?
#
loop_
_entity_poly.entity_id
_entity_poly.type
_entity_poly.pdbx_seq_one_letter_code
_entity_poly.pdbx_strand_id
1 'polypeptide(L)'
;MHHLGQTRSAHRTDHLLQTPDTFVRAPLPGMHKATAIMHAAPAIGARFTQYTVEFEIGGLLPPALAQRFLYVIEGEVEVNGTVWAPGGYGYFPAAHAAVVSAKSVARAAIIEKAYQPLPGVAAPDFFTGRENEVAATPLMGDDALQVRALLPDHPSFDFAVNTMTYLPGAALPMVEIHVMEHGLLMLEGGGIYRLGDSWYPVAAGDFIWMAPYCPQWFGALGKTPAKYLIYKDWNR
;
A
#
# COMPACT_ATOMS: atom_id res chain seq x y z
N MET A 1 -27.93 4.24 8.52
CA MET A 1 -27.43 4.55 9.90
C MET A 1 -26.45 3.44 10.24
N HIS A 2 -25.16 3.76 10.29
CA HIS A 2 -24.15 2.77 10.68
C HIS A 2 -24.22 2.62 12.21
N HIS A 3 -24.46 1.40 12.68
CA HIS A 3 -24.48 1.12 14.11
C HIS A 3 -23.05 1.00 14.62
N LEU A 4 -22.68 1.79 15.61
CA LEU A 4 -21.45 1.59 16.38
C LEU A 4 -21.41 0.12 16.89
N GLY A 5 -20.32 -0.58 16.65
CA GLY A 5 -20.17 -1.98 17.00
C GLY A 5 -20.46 -2.99 15.88
N GLN A 6 -20.84 -2.54 14.68
CA GLN A 6 -20.99 -3.42 13.51
C GLN A 6 -19.82 -3.32 12.51
N THR A 7 -18.78 -2.56 12.84
CA THR A 7 -17.58 -2.48 12.01
C THR A 7 -16.82 -3.80 12.02
N ARG A 8 -16.16 -4.11 10.86
CA ARG A 8 -15.15 -5.19 10.78
C ARG A 8 -13.78 -4.71 11.24
N SER A 9 -13.59 -3.40 11.43
CA SER A 9 -12.31 -2.86 11.90
C SER A 9 -11.93 -3.42 13.26
N ALA A 10 -10.65 -3.77 13.39
CA ALA A 10 -10.11 -4.35 14.62
C ALA A 10 -8.68 -3.84 14.83
N HIS A 11 -8.34 -3.46 16.05
CA HIS A 11 -6.98 -3.08 16.44
C HIS A 11 -6.51 -4.00 17.56
N ARG A 12 -5.35 -4.63 17.34
CA ARG A 12 -4.65 -5.49 18.29
C ARG A 12 -3.21 -5.02 18.43
N THR A 13 -2.46 -5.62 19.32
CA THR A 13 -1.05 -5.27 19.55
C THR A 13 -0.14 -5.61 18.36
N ASP A 14 -0.52 -6.62 17.58
CA ASP A 14 0.26 -7.17 16.48
C ASP A 14 -0.35 -6.90 15.09
N HIS A 15 -1.57 -6.34 15.03
CA HIS A 15 -2.20 -6.00 13.75
C HIS A 15 -3.33 -4.97 13.87
N LEU A 16 -3.63 -4.34 12.75
CA LEU A 16 -4.80 -3.48 12.52
C LEU A 16 -5.51 -3.94 11.24
N LEU A 17 -6.81 -4.15 11.31
CA LEU A 17 -7.71 -4.11 10.17
C LEU A 17 -8.50 -2.79 10.25
N GLN A 18 -8.40 -1.96 9.22
CA GLN A 18 -9.17 -0.73 9.08
C GLN A 18 -10.07 -0.83 7.85
N THR A 19 -11.36 -0.65 8.03
CA THR A 19 -12.37 -0.78 6.97
C THR A 19 -12.97 0.58 6.61
N PRO A 20 -13.51 0.78 5.38
CA PRO A 20 -13.96 2.08 4.87
C PRO A 20 -14.97 2.81 5.74
N ASP A 21 -15.77 2.09 6.52
CA ASP A 21 -16.75 2.64 7.47
C ASP A 21 -16.10 3.34 8.69
N THR A 22 -14.81 3.12 8.92
CA THR A 22 -14.04 3.76 10.01
C THR A 22 -13.03 4.82 9.50
N PHE A 23 -13.04 5.11 8.20
CA PHE A 23 -12.11 6.09 7.63
C PHE A 23 -12.40 7.51 8.08
N VAL A 24 -11.38 8.18 8.60
CA VAL A 24 -11.39 9.61 8.88
C VAL A 24 -10.66 10.34 7.77
N ARG A 25 -11.32 11.32 7.16
CA ARG A 25 -10.78 12.15 6.08
C ARG A 25 -10.37 13.49 6.62
N ALA A 26 -9.10 13.84 6.45
CA ALA A 26 -8.58 15.14 6.84
C ALA A 26 -7.47 15.59 5.88
N PRO A 27 -7.35 16.88 5.55
CA PRO A 27 -6.21 17.34 4.78
C PRO A 27 -4.95 17.27 5.63
N LEU A 28 -3.83 16.83 5.05
CA LEU A 28 -2.50 16.97 5.63
C LEU A 28 -1.93 18.36 5.30
N PRO A 29 -0.93 18.85 6.06
CA PRO A 29 -0.30 20.13 5.80
C PRO A 29 0.18 20.28 4.36
N GLY A 30 -0.19 21.39 3.72
CA GLY A 30 0.16 21.69 2.32
C GLY A 30 -0.71 21.02 1.25
N MET A 31 -1.65 20.15 1.61
CA MET A 31 -2.65 19.64 0.67
C MET A 31 -3.62 20.75 0.27
N HIS A 32 -4.05 20.74 -0.99
CA HIS A 32 -5.09 21.62 -1.52
C HIS A 32 -6.08 20.79 -2.33
N LYS A 33 -7.39 20.98 -2.12
CA LYS A 33 -8.44 20.18 -2.78
C LYS A 33 -8.14 18.66 -2.74
N ALA A 34 -7.62 18.21 -1.63
CA ALA A 34 -7.27 16.82 -1.37
C ALA A 34 -7.42 16.51 0.12
N THR A 35 -7.80 15.28 0.42
CA THR A 35 -7.86 14.76 1.79
C THR A 35 -7.12 13.44 1.89
N ALA A 36 -6.56 13.17 3.05
CA ALA A 36 -5.91 11.90 3.37
C ALA A 36 -6.80 11.05 4.28
N ILE A 37 -6.74 9.75 4.06
CA ILE A 37 -7.22 8.71 4.97
C ILE A 37 -5.97 8.06 5.54
N MET A 38 -5.64 8.37 6.80
CA MET A 38 -4.47 7.79 7.45
C MET A 38 -4.74 6.34 7.83
N HIS A 39 -3.89 5.42 7.37
CA HIS A 39 -4.00 3.99 7.61
C HIS A 39 -3.00 3.50 8.66
N ALA A 40 -1.72 3.78 8.46
CA ALA A 40 -0.64 3.44 9.38
C ALA A 40 0.28 4.64 9.60
N ALA A 41 0.79 4.75 10.81
CA ALA A 41 1.75 5.79 11.20
C ALA A 41 2.55 5.32 12.42
N PRO A 42 3.68 5.95 12.77
CA PRO A 42 4.47 5.59 13.96
C PRO A 42 3.67 5.55 15.26
N ALA A 43 2.58 6.29 15.35
CA ALA A 43 1.71 6.30 16.54
C ALA A 43 1.07 4.93 16.87
N ILE A 44 0.93 4.04 15.90
CA ILE A 44 0.43 2.67 16.12
C ILE A 44 1.55 1.64 16.24
N GLY A 45 2.82 2.06 16.18
CA GLY A 45 3.99 1.18 16.22
C GLY A 45 4.59 0.85 14.84
N ALA A 46 4.01 1.34 13.75
CA ALA A 46 4.55 1.15 12.40
C ALA A 46 5.83 1.98 12.20
N ARG A 47 6.80 1.45 11.43
CA ARG A 47 8.04 2.17 11.06
C ARG A 47 7.92 2.96 9.76
N PHE A 48 6.71 3.08 9.24
CA PHE A 48 6.36 3.82 8.03
C PHE A 48 5.02 4.54 8.24
N THR A 49 4.68 5.40 7.28
CA THR A 49 3.36 6.02 7.18
C THR A 49 2.71 5.56 5.89
N GLN A 50 1.47 5.07 5.96
CA GLN A 50 0.68 4.74 4.77
C GLN A 50 -0.69 5.41 4.86
N TYR A 51 -1.12 6.02 3.76
CA TYR A 51 -2.39 6.70 3.65
C TYR A 51 -2.92 6.67 2.21
N THR A 52 -4.23 6.82 2.07
CA THR A 52 -4.87 7.06 0.77
C THR A 52 -5.16 8.55 0.64
N VAL A 53 -4.79 9.14 -0.50
CA VAL A 53 -5.21 10.50 -0.86
C VAL A 53 -6.41 10.42 -1.79
N GLU A 54 -7.46 11.15 -1.46
CA GLU A 54 -8.61 11.42 -2.31
C GLU A 54 -8.48 12.86 -2.82
N PHE A 55 -8.40 13.01 -4.15
CA PHE A 55 -8.23 14.30 -4.82
C PHE A 55 -9.51 14.75 -5.51
N GLU A 56 -9.85 16.03 -5.37
CA GLU A 56 -10.70 16.73 -6.32
C GLU A 56 -9.89 17.13 -7.57
N ILE A 57 -10.56 17.54 -8.63
CA ILE A 57 -9.90 18.07 -9.84
C ILE A 57 -9.05 19.29 -9.47
N GLY A 58 -7.77 19.27 -9.86
CA GLY A 58 -6.77 20.27 -9.50
C GLY A 58 -6.29 20.17 -8.05
N GLY A 59 -6.58 19.04 -7.38
CA GLY A 59 -6.06 18.75 -6.06
C GLY A 59 -4.54 18.56 -6.07
N LEU A 60 -3.88 18.93 -4.97
CA LEU A 60 -2.41 18.90 -4.84
C LEU A 60 -1.98 18.11 -3.61
N LEU A 61 -0.95 17.27 -3.80
CA LEU A 61 -0.17 16.65 -2.73
C LEU A 61 1.24 17.26 -2.77
N PRO A 62 1.71 17.91 -1.69
CA PRO A 62 3.02 18.54 -1.65
C PRO A 62 4.16 17.50 -1.62
N PRO A 63 5.42 17.95 -1.88
CA PRO A 63 6.62 17.15 -1.64
C PRO A 63 6.67 16.59 -0.22
N ALA A 64 7.32 15.44 -0.05
CA ALA A 64 7.61 14.86 1.27
C ALA A 64 9.07 15.09 1.67
N LEU A 65 9.32 15.18 2.98
CA LEU A 65 10.69 15.16 3.51
C LEU A 65 11.26 13.74 3.52
N ALA A 66 10.41 12.74 3.78
CA ALA A 66 10.74 11.33 3.71
C ALA A 66 10.78 10.84 2.25
N GLN A 67 11.36 9.68 2.00
CA GLN A 67 11.14 8.99 0.74
C GLN A 67 9.68 8.61 0.63
N ARG A 68 9.15 8.60 -0.59
CA ARG A 68 7.73 8.34 -0.87
C ARG A 68 7.58 7.35 -2.02
N PHE A 69 6.64 6.43 -1.87
CA PHE A 69 6.08 5.65 -2.96
C PHE A 69 4.62 6.08 -3.18
N LEU A 70 4.23 6.24 -4.44
CA LEU A 70 2.86 6.57 -4.85
C LEU A 70 2.37 5.54 -5.86
N TYR A 71 1.13 5.09 -5.69
CA TYR A 71 0.41 4.22 -6.62
C TYR A 71 -0.98 4.78 -6.90
N VAL A 72 -1.30 5.01 -8.18
CA VAL A 72 -2.62 5.52 -8.61
C VAL A 72 -3.64 4.39 -8.59
N ILE A 73 -4.68 4.55 -7.78
CA ILE A 73 -5.78 3.58 -7.65
C ILE A 73 -6.88 3.89 -8.66
N GLU A 74 -7.29 5.17 -8.76
CA GLU A 74 -8.38 5.65 -9.60
C GLU A 74 -8.06 7.05 -10.13
N GLY A 75 -8.63 7.38 -11.29
CA GLY A 75 -8.45 8.70 -11.89
C GLY A 75 -7.05 8.93 -12.45
N GLU A 76 -6.67 10.19 -12.59
CA GLU A 76 -5.38 10.59 -13.17
C GLU A 76 -4.69 11.65 -12.33
N VAL A 77 -3.39 11.47 -12.12
CA VAL A 77 -2.52 12.47 -11.49
C VAL A 77 -1.37 12.83 -12.43
N GLU A 78 -0.84 14.04 -12.30
CA GLU A 78 0.35 14.48 -13.01
C GLU A 78 1.51 14.67 -12.04
N VAL A 79 2.66 14.17 -12.45
CA VAL A 79 3.94 14.34 -11.74
C VAL A 79 4.99 14.73 -12.77
N ASN A 80 5.69 15.84 -12.55
CA ASN A 80 6.75 16.36 -13.45
C ASN A 80 6.31 16.44 -14.93
N GLY A 81 5.06 16.86 -15.18
CA GLY A 81 4.50 16.97 -16.54
C GLY A 81 4.05 15.66 -17.18
N THR A 82 4.16 14.53 -16.48
CA THR A 82 3.70 13.22 -16.96
C THR A 82 2.42 12.82 -16.24
N VAL A 83 1.40 12.41 -17.00
CA VAL A 83 0.12 11.92 -16.46
C VAL A 83 0.21 10.43 -16.15
N TRP A 84 -0.20 10.06 -14.94
CA TRP A 84 -0.28 8.67 -14.47
C TRP A 84 -1.74 8.29 -14.30
N ALA A 85 -2.15 7.23 -14.98
CA ALA A 85 -3.46 6.60 -14.87
C ALA A 85 -3.44 5.46 -13.82
N PRO A 86 -4.55 4.80 -13.52
CA PRO A 86 -4.59 3.67 -12.59
C PRO A 86 -3.54 2.60 -12.90
N GLY A 87 -2.83 2.16 -11.86
CA GLY A 87 -1.66 1.29 -11.98
C GLY A 87 -0.34 2.03 -12.28
N GLY A 88 -0.39 3.33 -12.55
CA GLY A 88 0.82 4.18 -12.57
C GLY A 88 1.39 4.34 -11.17
N TYR A 89 2.72 4.27 -11.04
CA TYR A 89 3.39 4.41 -9.74
C TYR A 89 4.74 5.11 -9.88
N GLY A 90 5.28 5.55 -8.75
CA GLY A 90 6.62 6.10 -8.71
C GLY A 90 7.23 6.11 -7.32
N TYR A 91 8.56 6.08 -7.31
CA TYR A 91 9.39 6.26 -6.13
C TYR A 91 10.03 7.65 -6.14
N PHE A 92 9.92 8.34 -5.04
CA PHE A 92 10.49 9.67 -4.80
C PHE A 92 11.53 9.55 -3.68
N PRO A 93 12.80 9.84 -3.92
CA PRO A 93 13.79 9.89 -2.84
C PRO A 93 13.44 10.99 -1.83
N ALA A 94 14.06 10.93 -0.65
CA ALA A 94 13.84 11.92 0.40
C ALA A 94 14.07 13.35 -0.10
N ALA A 95 13.20 14.27 0.31
CA ALA A 95 13.20 15.68 -0.07
C ALA A 95 13.09 15.96 -1.59
N HIS A 96 12.56 15.01 -2.37
CA HIS A 96 12.27 15.21 -3.80
C HIS A 96 11.19 16.28 -3.98
N ALA A 97 11.45 17.29 -4.81
CA ALA A 97 10.62 18.51 -4.91
C ALA A 97 9.33 18.37 -5.73
N ALA A 98 9.01 17.17 -6.26
CA ALA A 98 7.84 17.00 -7.11
C ALA A 98 6.53 17.18 -6.33
N VAL A 99 5.63 17.96 -6.93
CA VAL A 99 4.24 18.09 -6.52
C VAL A 99 3.41 17.11 -7.36
N VAL A 100 2.46 16.43 -6.73
CA VAL A 100 1.47 15.61 -7.43
C VAL A 100 0.21 16.43 -7.61
N SER A 101 -0.29 16.56 -8.84
CA SER A 101 -1.52 17.29 -9.14
C SER A 101 -2.56 16.39 -9.79
N ALA A 102 -3.81 16.46 -9.36
CA ALA A 102 -4.89 15.65 -9.92
C ALA A 102 -5.46 16.28 -11.20
N LYS A 103 -5.54 15.50 -12.27
CA LYS A 103 -6.17 15.90 -13.56
C LYS A 103 -7.66 15.56 -13.60
N SER A 104 -8.07 14.59 -12.80
CA SER A 104 -9.47 14.20 -12.59
C SER A 104 -9.73 14.06 -11.08
N VAL A 105 -10.94 13.71 -10.69
CA VAL A 105 -11.15 13.09 -9.36
C VAL A 105 -10.30 11.83 -9.32
N ALA A 106 -9.45 11.69 -8.32
CA ALA A 106 -8.45 10.62 -8.27
C ALA A 106 -8.24 10.10 -6.85
N ARG A 107 -7.73 8.87 -6.76
CA ARG A 107 -7.29 8.26 -5.50
C ARG A 107 -5.90 7.64 -5.70
N ALA A 108 -5.03 7.85 -4.73
CA ALA A 108 -3.69 7.27 -4.74
C ALA A 108 -3.32 6.72 -3.36
N ALA A 109 -2.68 5.56 -3.35
CA ALA A 109 -2.01 5.03 -2.15
C ALA A 109 -0.62 5.66 -2.03
N ILE A 110 -0.30 6.13 -0.83
CA ILE A 110 0.96 6.77 -0.50
C ILE A 110 1.63 5.99 0.63
N ILE A 111 2.91 5.73 0.47
CA ILE A 111 3.76 5.12 1.49
C ILE A 111 4.96 6.05 1.70
N GLU A 112 5.23 6.41 2.94
CA GLU A 112 6.36 7.27 3.32
C GLU A 112 7.17 6.62 4.44
N LYS A 113 8.50 6.69 4.33
CA LYS A 113 9.42 6.18 5.33
C LYS A 113 10.68 7.04 5.34
N ALA A 114 11.23 7.31 6.53
CA ALA A 114 12.56 7.90 6.61
C ALA A 114 13.58 6.94 5.98
N TYR A 115 14.36 7.43 5.00
CA TYR A 115 15.36 6.61 4.32
C TYR A 115 16.48 6.20 5.28
N GLN A 116 16.81 4.91 5.29
CA GLN A 116 17.92 4.35 6.05
C GLN A 116 19.09 4.05 5.09
N PRO A 117 20.15 4.86 5.08
CA PRO A 117 21.28 4.67 4.17
C PRO A 117 22.05 3.38 4.51
N LEU A 118 22.55 2.71 3.48
CA LEU A 118 23.45 1.58 3.61
C LEU A 118 24.87 2.04 3.22
N PRO A 119 25.91 1.86 4.08
CA PRO A 119 27.26 2.25 3.77
C PRO A 119 27.76 1.65 2.44
N GLY A 120 28.29 2.49 1.56
CA GLY A 120 28.82 2.08 0.26
C GLY A 120 27.76 1.85 -0.84
N VAL A 121 26.49 2.07 -0.55
CA VAL A 121 25.38 1.95 -1.53
C VAL A 121 24.75 3.32 -1.73
N ALA A 122 24.67 3.78 -2.99
CA ALA A 122 24.00 5.03 -3.31
C ALA A 122 22.49 4.92 -3.07
N ALA A 123 21.88 6.01 -2.58
CA ALA A 123 20.41 6.10 -2.46
C ALA A 123 19.76 5.97 -3.85
N PRO A 124 18.53 5.44 -3.94
CA PRO A 124 17.83 5.34 -5.21
C PRO A 124 17.47 6.72 -5.77
N ASP A 125 17.47 6.84 -7.09
CA ASP A 125 16.95 7.99 -7.79
C ASP A 125 15.41 7.92 -7.95
N PHE A 126 14.80 9.05 -8.32
CA PHE A 126 13.40 9.11 -8.74
C PHE A 126 13.16 8.24 -9.98
N PHE A 127 12.11 7.43 -9.95
CA PHE A 127 11.65 6.72 -11.13
C PHE A 127 10.13 6.50 -11.11
N THR A 128 9.59 6.16 -12.26
CA THR A 128 8.17 5.90 -12.47
C THR A 128 7.98 4.61 -13.25
N GLY A 129 6.82 3.99 -13.12
CA GLY A 129 6.46 2.80 -13.87
C GLY A 129 4.95 2.61 -13.98
N ARG A 130 4.58 1.55 -14.68
CA ARG A 130 3.19 1.07 -14.76
C ARG A 130 3.14 -0.39 -14.33
N GLU A 131 2.21 -0.71 -13.46
CA GLU A 131 2.09 -2.06 -12.91
C GLU A 131 1.95 -3.15 -13.98
N ASN A 132 1.17 -2.88 -15.04
CA ASN A 132 0.95 -3.83 -16.14
C ASN A 132 2.19 -4.09 -17.00
N GLU A 133 3.22 -3.24 -16.92
CA GLU A 133 4.51 -3.41 -17.59
C GLU A 133 5.52 -4.19 -16.72
N VAL A 134 5.23 -4.39 -15.43
CA VAL A 134 6.04 -5.20 -14.53
C VAL A 134 5.71 -6.67 -14.72
N ALA A 135 6.72 -7.50 -14.97
CA ALA A 135 6.53 -8.93 -15.08
C ALA A 135 5.92 -9.53 -13.81
N ALA A 136 4.89 -10.33 -13.96
CA ALA A 136 4.32 -11.10 -12.87
C ALA A 136 5.14 -12.37 -12.65
N THR A 137 5.37 -12.75 -11.39
CA THR A 137 6.09 -13.95 -11.00
C THR A 137 5.22 -14.79 -10.08
N PRO A 138 5.06 -16.09 -10.33
CA PRO A 138 4.36 -16.99 -9.41
C PRO A 138 5.02 -17.00 -8.03
N LEU A 139 4.23 -16.83 -6.96
CA LEU A 139 4.75 -16.97 -5.60
C LEU A 139 4.96 -18.46 -5.29
N MET A 140 6.17 -18.84 -4.93
CA MET A 140 6.55 -20.24 -4.61
C MET A 140 6.13 -21.24 -5.72
N GLY A 141 6.05 -20.79 -6.98
CA GLY A 141 5.68 -21.63 -8.11
C GLY A 141 4.17 -21.84 -8.30
N ASP A 142 3.32 -21.16 -7.55
CA ASP A 142 1.87 -21.21 -7.72
C ASP A 142 1.40 -20.17 -8.76
N ASP A 143 0.99 -20.65 -9.93
CA ASP A 143 0.49 -19.80 -11.03
C ASP A 143 -0.82 -19.08 -10.67
N ALA A 144 -1.57 -19.56 -9.68
CA ALA A 144 -2.78 -18.91 -9.21
C ALA A 144 -2.51 -17.70 -8.30
N LEU A 145 -1.25 -17.47 -7.89
CA LEU A 145 -0.80 -16.37 -7.06
C LEU A 145 0.35 -15.62 -7.72
N GLN A 146 0.09 -14.44 -8.25
CA GLN A 146 1.05 -13.65 -9.02
C GLN A 146 1.53 -12.42 -8.25
N VAL A 147 2.85 -12.19 -8.24
CA VAL A 147 3.50 -11.04 -7.60
C VAL A 147 4.13 -10.15 -8.66
N ARG A 148 3.91 -8.83 -8.58
CA ARG A 148 4.67 -7.82 -9.32
C ARG A 148 5.46 -6.97 -8.35
N ALA A 149 6.79 -6.99 -8.45
CA ALA A 149 7.67 -6.13 -7.66
C ALA A 149 7.71 -4.72 -8.28
N LEU A 150 7.08 -3.74 -7.62
CA LEU A 150 7.03 -2.36 -8.11
C LEU A 150 8.27 -1.55 -7.75
N LEU A 151 9.05 -1.98 -6.76
CA LEU A 151 10.38 -1.49 -6.48
C LEU A 151 11.41 -2.56 -6.83
N PRO A 152 12.59 -2.18 -7.39
CA PRO A 152 13.66 -3.13 -7.66
C PRO A 152 14.13 -3.85 -6.39
N ASP A 153 14.39 -5.15 -6.49
CA ASP A 153 15.06 -5.91 -5.44
C ASP A 153 16.57 -5.59 -5.46
N HIS A 154 16.91 -4.46 -4.86
CA HIS A 154 18.28 -3.95 -4.79
C HIS A 154 18.56 -3.35 -3.42
N PRO A 155 19.77 -3.51 -2.84
CA PRO A 155 20.10 -3.02 -1.49
C PRO A 155 19.99 -1.51 -1.29
N SER A 156 19.87 -0.70 -2.34
CA SER A 156 19.61 0.73 -2.24
C SER A 156 18.22 1.03 -1.64
N PHE A 157 17.23 0.14 -1.85
CA PHE A 157 15.90 0.30 -1.28
C PHE A 157 15.82 -0.33 0.10
N ASP A 158 15.27 0.40 1.06
CA ASP A 158 15.06 -0.05 2.44
C ASP A 158 13.61 -0.42 2.74
N PHE A 159 12.80 -0.54 1.70
CA PHE A 159 11.49 -1.17 1.70
C PHE A 159 11.15 -1.69 0.29
N ALA A 160 10.23 -2.62 0.22
CA ALA A 160 9.68 -3.13 -1.03
C ALA A 160 8.18 -2.81 -1.12
N VAL A 161 7.69 -2.65 -2.36
CA VAL A 161 6.26 -2.54 -2.65
C VAL A 161 5.93 -3.49 -3.78
N ASN A 162 4.94 -4.34 -3.53
CA ASN A 162 4.47 -5.32 -4.52
C ASN A 162 2.95 -5.17 -4.71
N THR A 163 2.45 -5.56 -5.87
CA THR A 163 1.07 -6.02 -5.98
C THR A 163 1.04 -7.55 -5.99
N MET A 164 0.04 -8.11 -5.33
CA MET A 164 -0.20 -9.54 -5.30
C MET A 164 -1.63 -9.82 -5.76
N THR A 165 -1.75 -10.70 -6.76
CA THR A 165 -3.03 -11.07 -7.37
C THR A 165 -3.28 -12.56 -7.16
N TYR A 166 -4.45 -12.89 -6.62
CA TYR A 166 -4.90 -14.25 -6.33
C TYR A 166 -6.08 -14.59 -7.22
N LEU A 167 -6.01 -15.67 -7.95
CA LEU A 167 -7.20 -16.22 -8.63
C LEU A 167 -8.24 -16.69 -7.60
N PRO A 168 -9.52 -16.80 -7.96
CA PRO A 168 -10.55 -17.33 -7.08
C PRO A 168 -10.18 -18.67 -6.46
N GLY A 169 -10.17 -18.75 -5.13
CA GLY A 169 -9.78 -19.95 -4.38
C GLY A 169 -8.29 -20.11 -4.12
N ALA A 170 -7.42 -19.27 -4.70
CA ALA A 170 -6.00 -19.28 -4.39
C ALA A 170 -5.74 -18.75 -2.98
N ALA A 171 -4.72 -19.30 -2.32
CA ALA A 171 -4.35 -18.93 -0.96
C ALA A 171 -2.83 -19.00 -0.77
N LEU A 172 -2.31 -18.33 0.26
CA LEU A 172 -0.95 -18.56 0.69
C LEU A 172 -0.78 -20.03 1.09
N PRO A 173 0.33 -20.68 0.71
CA PRO A 173 0.52 -22.13 0.95
C PRO A 173 0.69 -22.48 2.43
N MET A 174 1.04 -21.48 3.25
CA MET A 174 1.26 -21.63 4.69
C MET A 174 0.94 -20.35 5.43
N VAL A 175 0.81 -20.44 6.74
CA VAL A 175 0.84 -19.28 7.63
C VAL A 175 2.27 -18.74 7.67
N GLU A 176 2.45 -17.50 7.23
CA GLU A 176 3.75 -16.84 7.24
C GLU A 176 3.99 -16.16 8.60
N ILE A 177 5.21 -16.27 9.11
CA ILE A 177 5.70 -15.56 10.30
C ILE A 177 7.11 -15.10 10.00
N HIS A 178 7.35 -13.79 9.97
CA HIS A 178 8.65 -13.22 9.65
C HIS A 178 8.88 -11.85 10.30
N VAL A 179 10.14 -11.38 10.27
CA VAL A 179 10.56 -10.14 10.92
C VAL A 179 9.99 -8.87 10.26
N MET A 180 9.59 -8.96 9.01
CA MET A 180 9.07 -7.81 8.27
C MET A 180 7.70 -7.37 8.78
N GLU A 181 7.50 -6.05 8.92
CA GLU A 181 6.17 -5.49 9.05
C GLU A 181 5.55 -5.21 7.67
N HIS A 182 4.23 -5.13 7.62
CA HIS A 182 3.50 -4.87 6.39
C HIS A 182 2.44 -3.80 6.55
N GLY A 183 2.22 -3.06 5.44
CA GLY A 183 1.04 -2.25 5.20
C GLY A 183 0.38 -2.72 3.91
N LEU A 184 -0.83 -3.24 3.98
CA LEU A 184 -1.54 -3.85 2.87
C LEU A 184 -2.85 -3.12 2.61
N LEU A 185 -3.05 -2.67 1.36
CA LEU A 185 -4.31 -2.09 0.91
C LEU A 185 -4.96 -3.03 -0.10
N MET A 186 -6.16 -3.53 0.21
CA MET A 186 -6.96 -4.33 -0.72
C MET A 186 -7.44 -3.45 -1.87
N LEU A 187 -7.03 -3.77 -3.10
CA LEU A 187 -7.39 -3.04 -4.32
C LEU A 187 -8.64 -3.62 -4.99
N GLU A 188 -8.72 -4.95 -5.07
CA GLU A 188 -9.79 -5.65 -5.79
C GLU A 188 -10.19 -6.93 -5.04
N GLY A 189 -11.45 -7.36 -5.25
CA GLY A 189 -11.96 -8.62 -4.71
C GLY A 189 -11.98 -8.66 -3.19
N GLY A 190 -11.65 -9.81 -2.63
CA GLY A 190 -11.61 -10.04 -1.20
C GLY A 190 -11.39 -11.50 -0.83
N GLY A 191 -11.50 -11.79 0.45
CA GLY A 191 -11.24 -13.13 0.96
C GLY A 191 -11.30 -13.20 2.47
N ILE A 192 -10.59 -14.18 3.02
CA ILE A 192 -10.38 -14.33 4.45
C ILE A 192 -8.91 -14.08 4.75
N TYR A 193 -8.63 -13.19 5.69
CA TYR A 193 -7.30 -12.92 6.21
C TYR A 193 -7.17 -13.44 7.63
N ARG A 194 -6.16 -14.27 7.91
CA ARG A 194 -5.72 -14.59 9.25
C ARG A 194 -4.68 -13.58 9.72
N LEU A 195 -4.87 -13.00 10.89
CA LEU A 195 -3.95 -12.08 11.55
C LEU A 195 -3.82 -12.51 13.02
N GLY A 196 -2.64 -12.94 13.43
CA GLY A 196 -2.46 -13.60 14.71
C GLY A 196 -3.37 -14.84 14.82
N ASP A 197 -4.18 -14.88 15.85
CA ASP A 197 -5.18 -15.95 16.07
C ASP A 197 -6.58 -15.58 15.57
N SER A 198 -6.75 -14.44 14.92
CA SER A 198 -8.05 -13.94 14.46
C SER A 198 -8.21 -14.12 12.95
N TRP A 199 -9.46 -14.32 12.51
CA TRP A 199 -9.85 -14.48 11.13
C TRP A 199 -10.82 -13.37 10.71
N TYR A 200 -10.53 -12.67 9.63
CA TYR A 200 -11.28 -11.51 9.18
C TYR A 200 -11.74 -11.68 7.74
N PRO A 201 -13.04 -11.49 7.44
CA PRO A 201 -13.44 -11.24 6.07
C PRO A 201 -12.89 -9.88 5.63
N VAL A 202 -12.25 -9.84 4.45
CA VAL A 202 -11.66 -8.62 3.88
C VAL A 202 -12.15 -8.40 2.46
N ALA A 203 -12.21 -7.14 2.05
CA ALA A 203 -12.69 -6.73 0.73
C ALA A 203 -11.90 -5.52 0.21
N ALA A 204 -12.06 -5.21 -1.08
CA ALA A 204 -11.49 -4.01 -1.68
C ALA A 204 -11.78 -2.76 -0.85
N GLY A 205 -10.77 -1.92 -0.64
CA GLY A 205 -10.78 -0.75 0.21
C GLY A 205 -10.34 -0.98 1.66
N ASP A 206 -10.30 -2.22 2.14
CA ASP A 206 -9.78 -2.53 3.49
C ASP A 206 -8.26 -2.33 3.54
N PHE A 207 -7.77 -1.83 4.66
CA PHE A 207 -6.35 -1.71 4.96
C PHE A 207 -5.97 -2.62 6.12
N ILE A 208 -4.80 -3.25 6.03
CA ILE A 208 -4.22 -4.09 7.07
C ILE A 208 -2.80 -3.62 7.37
N TRP A 209 -2.50 -3.41 8.65
CA TRP A 209 -1.13 -3.34 9.15
C TRP A 209 -0.82 -4.62 9.92
N MET A 210 0.36 -5.18 9.69
CA MET A 210 0.88 -6.35 10.40
C MET A 210 2.23 -6.00 11.00
N ALA A 211 2.35 -6.10 12.32
CA ALA A 211 3.60 -5.92 13.03
C ALA A 211 4.60 -7.06 12.70
N PRO A 212 5.90 -6.86 12.96
CA PRO A 212 6.87 -7.95 12.91
C PRO A 212 6.39 -9.19 13.66
N TYR A 213 6.60 -10.36 13.05
CA TYR A 213 6.21 -11.68 13.60
C TYR A 213 4.69 -11.93 13.76
N CYS A 214 3.82 -11.05 13.28
CA CYS A 214 2.39 -11.35 13.24
C CYS A 214 2.14 -12.55 12.33
N PRO A 215 1.57 -13.68 12.82
CA PRO A 215 1.16 -14.77 11.96
C PRO A 215 0.11 -14.30 10.95
N GLN A 216 0.33 -14.57 9.67
CA GLN A 216 -0.53 -14.08 8.60
C GLN A 216 -0.79 -15.16 7.54
N TRP A 217 -2.00 -15.13 7.00
CA TRP A 217 -2.41 -15.97 5.89
C TRP A 217 -3.59 -15.33 5.16
N PHE A 218 -3.63 -15.45 3.84
CA PHE A 218 -4.74 -14.97 3.02
C PHE A 218 -5.23 -16.03 2.07
N GLY A 219 -6.56 -16.15 1.93
CA GLY A 219 -7.23 -16.95 0.93
C GLY A 219 -8.27 -16.12 0.20
N ALA A 220 -8.18 -16.07 -1.14
CA ALA A 220 -9.12 -15.34 -1.99
C ALA A 220 -10.46 -16.06 -2.08
N LEU A 221 -11.54 -15.35 -1.82
CA LEU A 221 -12.91 -15.85 -1.93
C LEU A 221 -13.69 -15.03 -2.97
N GLY A 222 -14.66 -15.67 -3.59
CA GLY A 222 -15.50 -15.02 -4.60
C GLY A 222 -15.27 -15.58 -5.99
N LYS A 223 -15.79 -14.86 -7.00
CA LYS A 223 -15.76 -15.29 -8.41
C LYS A 223 -14.79 -14.47 -9.27
N THR A 224 -14.21 -13.44 -8.70
CA THR A 224 -13.22 -12.54 -9.32
C THR A 224 -11.90 -12.64 -8.56
N PRO A 225 -10.76 -12.35 -9.20
CA PRO A 225 -9.48 -12.28 -8.52
C PRO A 225 -9.51 -11.29 -7.36
N ALA A 226 -8.72 -11.56 -6.33
CA ALA A 226 -8.40 -10.61 -5.28
C ALA A 226 -7.00 -10.04 -5.51
N LYS A 227 -6.84 -8.72 -5.27
CA LYS A 227 -5.58 -8.02 -5.47
C LYS A 227 -5.34 -7.04 -4.34
N TYR A 228 -4.09 -6.97 -3.90
CA TYR A 228 -3.69 -5.95 -2.94
C TYR A 228 -2.31 -5.34 -3.27
N LEU A 229 -2.12 -4.11 -2.80
CA LEU A 229 -0.82 -3.43 -2.74
C LEU A 229 -0.23 -3.67 -1.35
N ILE A 230 1.02 -4.13 -1.27
CA ILE A 230 1.68 -4.42 0.00
C ILE A 230 3.03 -3.73 0.11
N TYR A 231 3.23 -2.99 1.19
CA TYR A 231 4.52 -2.54 1.70
C TYR A 231 5.17 -3.66 2.51
N LYS A 232 6.47 -3.81 2.35
CA LYS A 232 7.31 -4.70 3.16
C LYS A 232 8.52 -3.94 3.67
N ASP A 233 8.80 -4.06 4.96
CA ASP A 233 10.08 -3.67 5.52
C ASP A 233 11.16 -4.61 4.98
N TRP A 234 12.07 -4.10 4.15
CA TRP A 234 12.98 -4.91 3.32
C TRP A 234 14.40 -4.37 3.38
N ASN A 235 15.39 -5.27 3.36
CA ASN A 235 16.83 -4.96 3.35
C ASN A 235 17.40 -4.26 4.60
N ARG A 236 16.61 -3.71 5.49
CA ARG A 236 17.06 -3.03 6.72
C ARG A 236 16.00 -3.06 7.80
#